data_90c63bdc9cb119f17574102b3cd662ed
#
_entry.id   90c63bdc9cb119f17574102b3cd662ed
#
_cell.length_a   1.000
_cell.length_b   1.000
_cell.length_c   1.000
_cell.angle_alpha   90.00
_cell.angle_beta   90.00
_cell.angle_gamma   90.00
#
_symmetry.space_group_name_H-M   'P 1'
#
loop_
_entity.id
_entity.type
_entity.pdbx_description
1 polymer ?
#
loop_
_entity_poly.entity_id
_entity_poly.type
_entity_poly.pdbx_seq_one_letter_code
_entity_poly.pdbx_strand_id
1 'polypeptide(L)'
;MPAPKNKLKSAILSGKMQYGLWLSLASPGVAEMAGSNGFDWCLIDGEHGPNDLPRIEEQLRALAGQPTSAIVRVPQGDDWILKQVLDLGAQTVLVPMVETAEQAADVVAACKYAPEGRRGVGYALVRASNYNAIPDYAKTANEEVCVIVQVETLTAMKNIPQIARVPGVDCVFIGPADLSADMGYLAELNHPDVLVVIAQGMKDIAAAGVAAGTIAFSEKDQKRFVGQGGTFLCVEADVTLFQSALQATKLAINRT
;
A
#
# COMPACT_ATOMS: atom_id res chain seq x y z
N MET A 1 12.47 -23.96 7.48
CA MET A 1 11.88 -22.74 8.07
C MET A 1 10.85 -22.21 7.08
N PRO A 2 9.67 -21.76 7.53
CA PRO A 2 8.67 -21.15 6.67
C PRO A 2 9.11 -19.77 6.18
N ALA A 3 8.34 -19.19 5.25
CA ALA A 3 8.47 -17.79 4.85
C ALA A 3 8.39 -16.86 6.06
N PRO A 4 9.09 -15.71 6.05
CA PRO A 4 9.00 -14.75 7.14
C PRO A 4 7.53 -14.30 7.36
N LYS A 5 7.13 -14.17 8.62
CA LYS A 5 5.76 -13.71 8.96
C LYS A 5 5.56 -12.26 8.53
N ASN A 6 4.46 -12.01 7.83
CA ASN A 6 4.04 -10.66 7.47
C ASN A 6 3.31 -10.02 8.66
N LYS A 7 4.05 -9.18 9.41
CA LYS A 7 3.52 -8.49 10.60
C LYS A 7 2.38 -7.54 10.24
N LEU A 8 2.49 -6.86 9.10
CA LEU A 8 1.46 -5.92 8.62
C LEU A 8 0.16 -6.66 8.29
N LYS A 9 0.24 -7.75 7.52
CA LYS A 9 -0.93 -8.58 7.24
C LYS A 9 -1.63 -9.03 8.54
N SER A 10 -0.85 -9.51 9.50
CA SER A 10 -1.39 -9.94 10.79
C SER A 10 -2.07 -8.79 11.56
N ALA A 11 -1.50 -7.58 11.51
CA ALA A 11 -2.08 -6.39 12.13
C ALA A 11 -3.37 -5.95 11.43
N ILE A 12 -3.38 -5.91 10.10
CA ILE A 12 -4.55 -5.60 9.27
C ILE A 12 -5.70 -6.57 9.58
N LEU A 13 -5.44 -7.87 9.52
CA LEU A 13 -6.45 -8.91 9.76
C LEU A 13 -6.99 -8.90 11.21
N SER A 14 -6.22 -8.39 12.17
CA SER A 14 -6.66 -8.22 13.56
C SER A 14 -7.41 -6.90 13.82
N GLY A 15 -7.63 -6.08 12.79
CA GLY A 15 -8.30 -4.79 12.89
C GLY A 15 -7.51 -3.70 13.63
N LYS A 16 -6.19 -3.89 13.81
CA LYS A 16 -5.34 -2.87 14.44
C LYS A 16 -5.16 -1.69 13.51
N MET A 17 -5.30 -0.48 14.06
CA MET A 17 -4.98 0.77 13.36
C MET A 17 -3.53 0.74 12.88
N GLN A 18 -3.32 1.13 11.62
CA GLN A 18 -2.03 1.21 10.96
C GLN A 18 -1.81 2.60 10.39
N TYR A 19 -0.74 3.26 10.80
CA TYR A 19 -0.32 4.56 10.28
C TYR A 19 0.97 4.43 9.50
N GLY A 20 1.01 4.95 8.28
CA GLY A 20 2.16 4.81 7.41
C GLY A 20 2.56 6.05 6.66
N LEU A 21 3.74 5.96 6.06
CA LEU A 21 4.38 6.99 5.30
C LEU A 21 4.55 6.58 3.83
N TRP A 22 4.32 7.52 2.92
CA TRP A 22 4.56 7.33 1.48
C TRP A 22 5.99 7.70 1.11
N LEU A 23 6.68 6.86 0.33
CA LEU A 23 8.07 7.07 -0.10
C LEU A 23 8.13 7.25 -1.62
N SER A 24 8.26 8.49 -2.06
CA SER A 24 8.33 8.88 -3.48
C SER A 24 9.70 9.42 -3.91
N LEU A 25 10.65 9.64 -2.98
CA LEU A 25 11.97 10.21 -3.29
C LEU A 25 12.96 9.19 -3.87
N ALA A 26 12.60 7.92 -4.02
CA ALA A 26 13.44 6.85 -4.53
C ALA A 26 14.83 6.76 -3.83
N SER A 27 14.85 7.01 -2.52
CA SER A 27 16.07 7.09 -1.73
C SER A 27 16.10 6.02 -0.63
N PRO A 28 17.05 5.07 -0.67
CA PRO A 28 17.20 4.09 0.40
C PRO A 28 17.56 4.74 1.74
N GLY A 29 18.28 5.87 1.76
CA GLY A 29 18.59 6.60 2.98
C GLY A 29 17.35 7.25 3.61
N VAL A 30 16.42 7.77 2.80
CA VAL A 30 15.12 8.28 3.29
C VAL A 30 14.26 7.12 3.82
N ALA A 31 14.24 5.98 3.12
CA ALA A 31 13.52 4.79 3.56
C ALA A 31 14.04 4.27 4.91
N GLU A 32 15.37 4.19 5.10
CA GLU A 32 16.00 3.79 6.37
C GLU A 32 15.61 4.74 7.52
N MET A 33 15.69 6.05 7.26
CA MET A 33 15.31 7.07 8.22
C MET A 33 13.82 6.95 8.60
N ALA A 34 12.93 6.83 7.61
CA ALA A 34 11.50 6.65 7.84
C ALA A 34 11.20 5.37 8.62
N GLY A 35 11.84 4.27 8.25
CA GLY A 35 11.64 2.96 8.89
C GLY A 35 11.98 2.91 10.37
N SER A 36 12.88 3.78 10.84
CA SER A 36 13.28 3.88 12.26
C SER A 36 12.39 4.82 13.11
N ASN A 37 11.45 5.54 12.48
CA ASN A 37 10.68 6.59 13.15
C ASN A 37 9.29 6.18 13.65
N GLY A 38 8.98 4.89 13.71
CA GLY A 38 7.80 4.38 14.42
C GLY A 38 6.51 4.35 13.58
N PHE A 39 6.59 4.52 12.26
CA PHE A 39 5.46 4.21 11.38
C PHE A 39 5.23 2.69 11.32
N ASP A 40 3.96 2.26 11.29
CA ASP A 40 3.62 0.84 11.16
C ASP A 40 4.04 0.29 9.79
N TRP A 41 3.99 1.14 8.76
CA TRP A 41 4.37 0.80 7.41
C TRP A 41 4.96 1.98 6.63
N CYS A 42 5.83 1.67 5.66
CA CYS A 42 6.31 2.60 4.64
C CYS A 42 6.01 2.03 3.26
N LEU A 43 5.40 2.83 2.38
CA LEU A 43 5.04 2.44 1.04
C LEU A 43 6.02 3.03 0.03
N ILE A 44 6.72 2.16 -0.70
CA ILE A 44 7.60 2.50 -1.82
C ILE A 44 6.71 2.65 -3.06
N ASP A 45 6.65 3.86 -3.61
CA ASP A 45 5.76 4.21 -4.69
C ASP A 45 6.39 3.95 -6.07
N GLY A 46 6.02 2.83 -6.68
CA GLY A 46 6.43 2.47 -8.04
C GLY A 46 5.51 3.01 -9.14
N GLU A 47 4.42 3.70 -8.80
CA GLU A 47 3.48 4.28 -9.77
C GLU A 47 3.83 5.74 -10.10
N HIS A 48 3.83 6.63 -9.11
CA HIS A 48 4.10 8.06 -9.31
C HIS A 48 5.48 8.50 -8.82
N GLY A 49 6.19 7.65 -8.06
CA GLY A 49 7.58 7.87 -7.72
C GLY A 49 8.55 7.36 -8.79
N PRO A 50 9.78 7.90 -8.92
CA PRO A 50 10.79 7.43 -9.86
C PRO A 50 11.46 6.12 -9.37
N ASN A 51 10.65 5.18 -8.86
CA ASN A 51 11.09 3.92 -8.29
C ASN A 51 11.04 2.79 -9.33
N ASP A 52 12.16 2.51 -9.97
CA ASP A 52 12.37 1.30 -10.74
C ASP A 52 12.68 0.09 -9.84
N LEU A 53 12.74 -1.11 -10.41
CA LEU A 53 12.98 -2.33 -9.64
C LEU A 53 14.28 -2.30 -8.81
N PRO A 54 15.43 -1.81 -9.32
CA PRO A 54 16.63 -1.65 -8.51
C PRO A 54 16.43 -0.71 -7.31
N ARG A 55 15.74 0.43 -7.49
CA ARG A 55 15.44 1.38 -6.41
C ARG A 55 14.47 0.82 -5.39
N ILE A 56 13.47 0.04 -5.84
CA ILE A 56 12.58 -0.69 -4.95
C ILE A 56 13.38 -1.69 -4.10
N GLU A 57 14.29 -2.47 -4.72
CA GLU A 57 15.11 -3.44 -3.98
C GLU A 57 15.99 -2.76 -2.93
N GLU A 58 16.67 -1.66 -3.27
CA GLU A 58 17.51 -0.90 -2.34
C GLU A 58 16.71 -0.41 -1.12
N GLN A 59 15.50 0.11 -1.33
CA GLN A 59 14.62 0.56 -0.24
C GLN A 59 14.06 -0.61 0.57
N LEU A 60 13.70 -1.73 -0.06
CA LEU A 60 13.32 -2.96 0.65
C LEU A 60 14.48 -3.49 1.52
N ARG A 61 15.74 -3.32 1.11
CA ARG A 61 16.92 -3.65 1.93
C ARG A 61 17.08 -2.68 3.10
N ALA A 62 16.89 -1.39 2.86
CA ALA A 62 16.97 -0.35 3.90
C ALA A 62 15.89 -0.53 4.99
N LEU A 63 14.69 -0.95 4.61
CA LEU A 63 13.58 -1.24 5.52
C LEU A 63 13.71 -2.61 6.21
N ALA A 64 14.53 -3.52 5.67
CA ALA A 64 14.71 -4.85 6.25
C ALA A 64 15.37 -4.74 7.64
N GLY A 65 14.74 -5.33 8.64
CA GLY A 65 15.23 -5.25 10.04
C GLY A 65 14.74 -4.01 10.81
N GLN A 66 14.09 -3.08 10.15
CA GLN A 66 13.38 -1.98 10.83
C GLN A 66 12.06 -2.46 11.46
N PRO A 67 11.53 -1.74 12.47
CA PRO A 67 10.24 -2.09 13.06
C PRO A 67 9.06 -1.93 12.10
N THR A 68 9.18 -1.03 11.12
CA THR A 68 8.17 -0.75 10.09
C THR A 68 8.06 -1.88 9.06
N SER A 69 6.88 -2.02 8.45
CA SER A 69 6.66 -2.97 7.35
C SER A 69 6.75 -2.26 6.00
N ALA A 70 7.43 -2.89 5.03
CA ALA A 70 7.52 -2.35 3.68
C ALA A 70 6.31 -2.77 2.82
N ILE A 71 5.78 -1.81 2.06
CA ILE A 71 4.76 -2.00 1.03
C ILE A 71 5.34 -1.52 -0.30
N VAL A 72 5.00 -2.17 -1.39
CA VAL A 72 5.31 -1.66 -2.74
C VAL A 72 4.01 -1.37 -3.47
N ARG A 73 3.80 -0.12 -3.90
CA ARG A 73 2.78 0.18 -4.88
C ARG A 73 3.37 -0.05 -6.27
N VAL A 74 2.74 -0.95 -7.02
CA VAL A 74 3.11 -1.22 -8.42
C VAL A 74 2.39 -0.23 -9.34
N PRO A 75 2.91 0.03 -10.56
CA PRO A 75 2.27 0.95 -11.51
C PRO A 75 0.92 0.44 -12.02
N GLN A 76 0.74 -0.90 -12.06
CA GLN A 76 -0.51 -1.57 -12.45
C GLN A 76 -0.48 -3.05 -12.04
N GLY A 77 -1.62 -3.73 -12.14
CA GLY A 77 -1.79 -5.11 -11.65
C GLY A 77 -1.27 -6.22 -12.58
N ASP A 78 -0.27 -5.98 -13.42
CA ASP A 78 0.26 -6.97 -14.35
C ASP A 78 1.06 -8.06 -13.65
N ASP A 79 0.91 -9.30 -14.10
CA ASP A 79 1.58 -10.49 -13.56
C ASP A 79 3.11 -10.33 -13.47
N TRP A 80 3.74 -9.68 -14.48
CA TRP A 80 5.19 -9.57 -14.54
C TRP A 80 5.76 -8.68 -13.44
N ILE A 81 5.14 -7.52 -13.17
CA ILE A 81 5.62 -6.59 -12.15
C ILE A 81 5.31 -7.09 -10.74
N LEU A 82 4.12 -7.66 -10.52
CA LEU A 82 3.76 -8.28 -9.24
C LEU A 82 4.73 -9.41 -8.88
N LYS A 83 5.03 -10.29 -9.83
CA LYS A 83 6.03 -11.35 -9.64
C LYS A 83 7.39 -10.76 -9.25
N GLN A 84 7.89 -9.75 -9.97
CA GLN A 84 9.21 -9.20 -9.74
C GLN A 84 9.31 -8.52 -8.37
N VAL A 85 8.35 -7.67 -7.98
CA VAL A 85 8.42 -7.02 -6.67
C VAL A 85 8.31 -8.02 -5.52
N LEU A 86 7.48 -9.06 -5.66
CA LEU A 86 7.39 -10.15 -4.69
C LEU A 86 8.70 -10.96 -4.62
N ASP A 87 9.39 -11.16 -5.74
CA ASP A 87 10.68 -11.85 -5.81
C ASP A 87 11.81 -11.00 -5.19
N LEU A 88 11.73 -9.68 -5.27
CA LEU A 88 12.61 -8.75 -4.53
C LEU A 88 12.38 -8.76 -3.02
N GLY A 89 11.33 -9.43 -2.54
CA GLY A 89 11.05 -9.61 -1.11
C GLY A 89 10.01 -8.68 -0.53
N ALA A 90 9.23 -7.97 -1.34
CA ALA A 90 7.99 -7.36 -0.89
C ALA A 90 7.03 -8.47 -0.44
N GLN A 91 6.46 -8.34 0.75
CA GLN A 91 5.41 -9.25 1.23
C GLN A 91 4.02 -8.60 1.13
N THR A 92 3.98 -7.28 0.97
CA THR A 92 2.75 -6.51 0.82
C THR A 92 2.84 -5.67 -0.45
N VAL A 93 1.83 -5.77 -1.29
CA VAL A 93 1.68 -4.98 -2.52
C VAL A 93 0.40 -4.16 -2.47
N LEU A 94 0.46 -2.94 -3.02
CA LEU A 94 -0.71 -2.11 -3.29
C LEU A 94 -0.85 -1.98 -4.81
N VAL A 95 -2.04 -2.30 -5.33
CA VAL A 95 -2.32 -2.31 -6.77
C VAL A 95 -3.37 -1.26 -7.08
N PRO A 96 -3.04 -0.25 -7.92
CA PRO A 96 -3.96 0.84 -8.26
C PRO A 96 -5.00 0.43 -9.29
N MET A 97 -6.01 1.28 -9.48
CA MET A 97 -7.01 1.22 -10.54
C MET A 97 -7.80 -0.09 -10.61
N VAL A 98 -8.08 -0.71 -9.47
CA VAL A 98 -8.91 -1.92 -9.40
C VAL A 98 -10.38 -1.51 -9.34
N GLU A 99 -11.13 -1.85 -10.39
CA GLU A 99 -12.51 -1.42 -10.57
C GLU A 99 -13.56 -2.53 -10.37
N THR A 100 -13.15 -3.79 -10.50
CA THR A 100 -14.08 -4.93 -10.41
C THR A 100 -13.55 -6.07 -9.54
N ALA A 101 -14.47 -6.94 -9.10
CA ALA A 101 -14.11 -8.13 -8.34
C ALA A 101 -13.24 -9.10 -9.17
N GLU A 102 -13.45 -9.17 -10.47
CA GLU A 102 -12.66 -9.99 -11.39
C GLU A 102 -11.21 -9.50 -11.45
N GLN A 103 -11.01 -8.17 -11.59
CA GLN A 103 -9.67 -7.59 -11.54
C GLN A 103 -8.99 -7.84 -10.18
N ALA A 104 -9.72 -7.69 -9.08
CA ALA A 104 -9.20 -7.99 -7.75
C ALA A 104 -8.79 -9.46 -7.60
N ALA A 105 -9.60 -10.39 -8.12
CA ALA A 105 -9.29 -11.82 -8.13
C ALA A 105 -8.05 -12.14 -8.99
N ASP A 106 -7.92 -11.47 -10.14
CA ASP A 106 -6.75 -11.61 -11.01
C ASP A 106 -5.47 -11.12 -10.32
N VAL A 107 -5.51 -9.99 -9.64
CA VAL A 107 -4.39 -9.47 -8.83
C VAL A 107 -4.00 -10.46 -7.74
N VAL A 108 -4.96 -11.00 -7.00
CA VAL A 108 -4.68 -12.01 -5.95
C VAL A 108 -4.03 -13.24 -6.56
N ALA A 109 -4.55 -13.75 -7.69
CA ALA A 109 -4.00 -14.92 -8.36
C ALA A 109 -2.57 -14.67 -8.88
N ALA A 110 -2.27 -13.46 -9.37
CA ALA A 110 -0.93 -13.09 -9.81
C ALA A 110 0.10 -13.03 -8.66
N CYS A 111 -0.36 -12.80 -7.42
CA CYS A 111 0.49 -12.70 -6.25
C CYS A 111 0.79 -14.08 -5.59
N LYS A 112 0.03 -15.11 -5.87
CA LYS A 112 0.13 -16.41 -5.21
C LYS A 112 0.69 -17.50 -6.12
N TYR A 113 1.49 -18.41 -5.55
CA TYR A 113 1.91 -19.63 -6.25
C TYR A 113 0.76 -20.60 -6.44
N ALA A 114 0.87 -21.44 -7.48
CA ALA A 114 -0.07 -22.57 -7.68
C ALA A 114 -0.12 -23.49 -6.44
N PRO A 115 -1.26 -24.12 -6.11
CA PRO A 115 -2.52 -24.10 -6.88
C PRO A 115 -3.44 -22.90 -6.60
N GLU A 116 -3.11 -22.02 -5.61
CA GLU A 116 -3.95 -20.90 -5.21
C GLU A 116 -3.89 -19.71 -6.20
N GLY A 117 -2.87 -19.66 -7.05
CA GLY A 117 -2.67 -18.60 -8.02
C GLY A 117 -1.77 -19.01 -9.18
N ARG A 118 -1.24 -17.99 -9.88
CA ARG A 118 -0.44 -18.17 -11.11
C ARG A 118 0.92 -17.47 -11.08
N ARG A 119 1.39 -17.00 -9.89
CA ARG A 119 2.72 -16.40 -9.73
C ARG A 119 3.78 -17.36 -10.26
N GLY A 120 4.65 -16.87 -11.16
CA GLY A 120 5.75 -17.66 -11.72
C GLY A 120 6.73 -18.12 -10.64
N VAL A 121 7.19 -19.37 -10.74
CA VAL A 121 8.01 -20.03 -9.71
C VAL A 121 9.49 -19.80 -9.98
N GLY A 122 10.11 -18.92 -9.19
CA GLY A 122 11.55 -18.62 -9.27
C GLY A 122 12.24 -18.61 -7.89
N TYR A 123 11.54 -19.07 -6.86
CA TYR A 123 11.94 -18.89 -5.46
C TYR A 123 13.39 -19.30 -5.14
N ALA A 124 13.96 -20.28 -5.83
CA ALA A 124 15.30 -20.76 -5.57
C ALA A 124 16.43 -19.74 -5.89
N LEU A 125 16.10 -18.69 -6.66
CA LEU A 125 17.10 -17.75 -7.18
C LEU A 125 16.89 -16.31 -6.66
N VAL A 126 15.85 -16.06 -5.86
CA VAL A 126 15.38 -14.71 -5.55
C VAL A 126 15.60 -14.31 -4.10
N ARG A 127 15.64 -13.00 -3.85
CA ARG A 127 15.85 -12.43 -2.52
C ARG A 127 14.75 -12.83 -1.52
N ALA A 128 13.51 -12.95 -1.96
CA ALA A 128 12.36 -13.27 -1.11
C ALA A 128 12.55 -14.57 -0.30
N SER A 129 13.21 -15.58 -0.86
CA SER A 129 13.53 -16.85 -0.20
C SER A 129 14.90 -16.84 0.51
N ASN A 130 15.53 -15.66 0.60
CA ASN A 130 16.94 -15.52 0.97
C ASN A 130 17.85 -16.42 0.10
N TYR A 131 17.62 -16.36 -1.23
CA TYR A 131 18.37 -17.13 -2.23
C TYR A 131 18.36 -18.64 -1.94
N ASN A 132 17.17 -19.16 -1.65
CA ASN A 132 16.93 -20.57 -1.30
C ASN A 132 17.40 -20.99 0.11
N ALA A 133 17.81 -20.06 0.95
CA ALA A 133 18.18 -20.38 2.34
C ALA A 133 16.96 -20.62 3.25
N ILE A 134 15.75 -20.37 2.77
CA ILE A 134 14.48 -20.66 3.46
C ILE A 134 13.84 -21.91 2.83
N PRO A 135 13.98 -23.11 3.40
CA PRO A 135 13.62 -24.37 2.73
C PRO A 135 12.14 -24.51 2.37
N ASP A 136 11.24 -23.97 3.22
CA ASP A 136 9.78 -24.10 3.03
C ASP A 136 9.15 -22.83 2.43
N TYR A 137 9.97 -21.90 1.90
CA TYR A 137 9.46 -20.62 1.38
C TYR A 137 8.31 -20.82 0.39
N ALA A 138 8.50 -21.60 -0.65
CA ALA A 138 7.49 -21.79 -1.70
C ALA A 138 6.18 -22.39 -1.19
N LYS A 139 6.23 -23.20 -0.11
CA LYS A 139 5.05 -23.84 0.48
C LYS A 139 4.24 -22.93 1.40
N THR A 140 4.89 -21.87 1.92
CA THR A 140 4.30 -21.03 2.97
C THR A 140 4.19 -19.56 2.57
N ALA A 141 4.78 -19.15 1.44
CA ALA A 141 4.78 -17.77 0.98
C ALA A 141 3.39 -17.21 0.70
N ASN A 142 2.47 -18.03 0.16
CA ASN A 142 1.09 -17.62 -0.15
C ASN A 142 0.33 -17.09 1.07
N GLU A 143 0.59 -17.66 2.25
CA GLU A 143 -0.03 -17.24 3.51
C GLU A 143 0.44 -15.84 3.95
N GLU A 144 1.67 -15.48 3.60
CA GLU A 144 2.32 -14.26 4.05
C GLU A 144 2.23 -13.10 3.04
N VAL A 145 1.76 -13.35 1.81
CA VAL A 145 1.48 -12.27 0.86
C VAL A 145 0.23 -11.51 1.30
N CYS A 146 0.37 -10.18 1.39
CA CYS A 146 -0.71 -9.24 1.67
C CYS A 146 -1.04 -8.45 0.41
N VAL A 147 -2.30 -8.48 0.00
CA VAL A 147 -2.77 -7.77 -1.20
C VAL A 147 -3.69 -6.64 -0.80
N ILE A 148 -3.28 -5.41 -1.13
CA ILE A 148 -4.07 -4.20 -0.98
C ILE A 148 -4.49 -3.76 -2.38
N VAL A 149 -5.78 -3.60 -2.61
CA VAL A 149 -6.32 -3.06 -3.87
C VAL A 149 -6.74 -1.61 -3.70
N GLN A 150 -6.37 -0.74 -4.65
CA GLN A 150 -6.74 0.66 -4.61
C GLN A 150 -7.91 0.91 -5.56
N VAL A 151 -8.96 1.52 -5.00
CA VAL A 151 -10.18 1.92 -5.69
C VAL A 151 -10.25 3.44 -5.76
N GLU A 152 -10.44 4.00 -6.94
CA GLU A 152 -10.22 5.43 -7.17
C GLU A 152 -11.03 6.01 -8.35
N THR A 153 -12.10 5.31 -8.73
CA THR A 153 -13.10 5.80 -9.69
C THR A 153 -14.50 5.60 -9.13
N LEU A 154 -15.49 6.33 -9.63
CA LEU A 154 -16.90 6.13 -9.25
C LEU A 154 -17.38 4.71 -9.56
N THR A 155 -16.83 4.09 -10.61
CA THR A 155 -17.11 2.69 -10.95
C THR A 155 -16.58 1.77 -9.86
N ALA A 156 -15.31 1.92 -9.48
CA ALA A 156 -14.69 1.14 -8.41
C ALA A 156 -15.42 1.32 -7.08
N MET A 157 -15.79 2.56 -6.71
CA MET A 157 -16.51 2.87 -5.47
C MET A 157 -17.85 2.14 -5.38
N LYS A 158 -18.59 2.02 -6.49
CA LYS A 158 -19.85 1.24 -6.54
C LYS A 158 -19.63 -0.26 -6.38
N ASN A 159 -18.45 -0.75 -6.78
CA ASN A 159 -18.10 -2.17 -6.78
C ASN A 159 -17.37 -2.60 -5.49
N ILE A 160 -17.09 -1.68 -4.55
CA ILE A 160 -16.44 -2.00 -3.26
C ILE A 160 -17.03 -3.23 -2.59
N PRO A 161 -18.38 -3.41 -2.46
CA PRO A 161 -18.93 -4.57 -1.78
C PRO A 161 -18.56 -5.92 -2.43
N GLN A 162 -18.33 -5.94 -3.74
CA GLN A 162 -17.89 -7.12 -4.48
C GLN A 162 -16.38 -7.29 -4.39
N ILE A 163 -15.61 -6.22 -4.59
CA ILE A 163 -14.13 -6.19 -4.52
C ILE A 163 -13.66 -6.65 -3.13
N ALA A 164 -14.22 -6.08 -2.06
CA ALA A 164 -13.82 -6.37 -0.70
C ALA A 164 -14.13 -7.83 -0.26
N ARG A 165 -15.03 -8.53 -0.94
CA ARG A 165 -15.34 -9.94 -0.67
C ARG A 165 -14.48 -10.93 -1.46
N VAL A 166 -13.59 -10.47 -2.32
CA VAL A 166 -12.69 -11.36 -3.07
C VAL A 166 -11.72 -12.03 -2.09
N PRO A 167 -11.67 -13.37 -2.04
CA PRO A 167 -10.76 -14.08 -1.16
C PRO A 167 -9.31 -13.73 -1.47
N GLY A 168 -8.57 -13.25 -0.46
CA GLY A 168 -7.18 -12.85 -0.60
C GLY A 168 -6.95 -11.35 -0.79
N VAL A 169 -8.01 -10.54 -0.89
CA VAL A 169 -7.93 -9.09 -0.68
C VAL A 169 -7.89 -8.85 0.84
N ASP A 170 -6.79 -8.29 1.33
CA ASP A 170 -6.57 -8.04 2.77
C ASP A 170 -6.95 -6.61 3.20
N CYS A 171 -6.90 -5.65 2.26
CA CYS A 171 -7.26 -4.26 2.48
C CYS A 171 -7.76 -3.62 1.18
N VAL A 172 -8.75 -2.73 1.29
CA VAL A 172 -9.17 -1.85 0.18
C VAL A 172 -8.75 -0.43 0.52
N PHE A 173 -7.97 0.19 -0.35
CA PHE A 173 -7.46 1.55 -0.19
C PHE A 173 -8.19 2.49 -1.16
N ILE A 174 -8.77 3.58 -0.65
CA ILE A 174 -9.43 4.59 -1.49
C ILE A 174 -8.39 5.63 -1.89
N GLY A 175 -8.15 5.80 -3.19
CA GLY A 175 -7.28 6.83 -3.77
C GLY A 175 -8.06 8.14 -3.97
N PRO A 176 -7.93 9.16 -3.09
CA PRO A 176 -8.78 10.35 -3.14
C PRO A 176 -8.45 11.28 -4.32
N ALA A 177 -7.23 11.26 -4.85
CA ALA A 177 -6.81 12.16 -5.92
C ALA A 177 -7.50 11.81 -7.24
N ASP A 178 -7.35 10.56 -7.69
CA ASP A 178 -7.99 10.08 -8.92
C ASP A 178 -9.51 10.03 -8.79
N LEU A 179 -10.03 9.65 -7.61
CA LEU A 179 -11.46 9.71 -7.35
C LEU A 179 -12.02 11.13 -7.50
N SER A 180 -11.33 12.14 -6.97
CA SER A 180 -11.79 13.53 -7.11
C SER A 180 -11.75 13.98 -8.57
N ALA A 181 -10.74 13.56 -9.33
CA ALA A 181 -10.63 13.85 -10.76
C ALA A 181 -11.75 13.16 -11.57
N ASP A 182 -12.02 11.88 -11.31
CA ASP A 182 -13.10 11.11 -11.95
C ASP A 182 -14.49 11.73 -11.66
N MET A 183 -14.66 12.32 -10.48
CA MET A 183 -15.87 13.05 -10.09
C MET A 183 -15.97 14.48 -10.69
N GLY A 184 -14.95 14.93 -11.43
CA GLY A 184 -14.90 16.30 -11.99
C GLY A 184 -14.38 17.37 -11.04
N TYR A 185 -13.83 17.00 -9.89
CA TYR A 185 -13.26 17.87 -8.85
C TYR A 185 -11.74 17.77 -8.77
N LEU A 186 -11.06 17.86 -9.93
CA LEU A 186 -9.61 17.73 -10.00
C LEU A 186 -8.89 18.64 -8.99
N ALA A 187 -8.02 18.05 -8.15
CA ALA A 187 -7.26 18.68 -7.08
C ALA A 187 -8.13 19.23 -5.90
N GLU A 188 -9.40 18.89 -5.83
CA GLU A 188 -10.32 19.29 -4.74
C GLU A 188 -10.65 18.10 -3.82
N LEU A 189 -9.62 17.47 -3.23
CA LEU A 189 -9.76 16.25 -2.39
C LEU A 189 -10.75 16.43 -1.22
N ASN A 190 -10.94 17.67 -0.77
CA ASN A 190 -11.83 18.03 0.34
C ASN A 190 -13.20 18.55 -0.13
N HIS A 191 -13.54 18.42 -1.44
CA HIS A 191 -14.87 18.77 -1.91
C HIS A 191 -15.94 17.97 -1.17
N PRO A 192 -17.05 18.58 -0.71
CA PRO A 192 -18.06 17.89 0.08
C PRO A 192 -18.56 16.59 -0.55
N ASP A 193 -18.80 16.59 -1.86
CA ASP A 193 -19.30 15.41 -2.58
C ASP A 193 -18.26 14.28 -2.61
N VAL A 194 -16.97 14.61 -2.77
CA VAL A 194 -15.88 13.63 -2.72
C VAL A 194 -15.80 12.98 -1.32
N LEU A 195 -15.88 13.80 -0.28
CA LEU A 195 -15.86 13.32 1.10
C LEU A 195 -17.06 12.42 1.44
N VAL A 196 -18.25 12.70 0.88
CA VAL A 196 -19.44 11.84 1.04
C VAL A 196 -19.21 10.48 0.40
N VAL A 197 -18.65 10.44 -0.82
CA VAL A 197 -18.34 9.17 -1.53
C VAL A 197 -17.28 8.37 -0.78
N ILE A 198 -16.20 9.01 -0.30
CA ILE A 198 -15.16 8.33 0.51
C ILE A 198 -15.78 7.77 1.80
N ALA A 199 -16.60 8.56 2.50
CA ALA A 199 -17.24 8.14 3.73
C ALA A 199 -18.14 6.91 3.54
N GLN A 200 -18.86 6.83 2.44
CA GLN A 200 -19.67 5.66 2.10
C GLN A 200 -18.79 4.47 1.78
N GLY A 201 -17.74 4.65 0.97
CA GLY A 201 -16.79 3.59 0.64
C GLY A 201 -16.11 2.99 1.87
N MET A 202 -15.67 3.82 2.83
CA MET A 202 -15.11 3.35 4.10
C MET A 202 -16.08 2.43 4.86
N LYS A 203 -17.37 2.81 4.92
CA LYS A 203 -18.40 2.00 5.58
C LYS A 203 -18.63 0.67 4.86
N ASP A 204 -18.66 0.71 3.52
CA ASP A 204 -18.88 -0.49 2.70
C ASP A 204 -17.72 -1.49 2.84
N ILE A 205 -16.47 -1.00 2.88
CA ILE A 205 -15.28 -1.83 3.13
C ILE A 205 -15.36 -2.44 4.53
N ALA A 206 -15.61 -1.63 5.54
CA ALA A 206 -15.71 -2.08 6.92
C ALA A 206 -16.85 -3.11 7.11
N ALA A 207 -18.00 -2.90 6.45
CA ALA A 207 -19.13 -3.84 6.47
C ALA A 207 -18.79 -5.19 5.80
N ALA A 208 -17.85 -5.23 4.89
CA ALA A 208 -17.33 -6.47 4.30
C ALA A 208 -16.32 -7.18 5.22
N GLY A 209 -15.91 -6.58 6.34
CA GLY A 209 -14.95 -7.15 7.28
C GLY A 209 -13.49 -7.03 6.83
N VAL A 210 -13.19 -6.14 5.88
CA VAL A 210 -11.87 -5.90 5.31
C VAL A 210 -11.36 -4.54 5.82
N ALA A 211 -10.04 -4.38 5.95
CA ALA A 211 -9.45 -3.12 6.37
C ALA A 211 -9.68 -2.02 5.32
N ALA A 212 -10.07 -0.84 5.80
CA ALA A 212 -10.32 0.33 4.96
C ALA A 212 -9.17 1.32 5.08
N GLY A 213 -8.58 1.71 3.93
CA GLY A 213 -7.44 2.63 3.87
C GLY A 213 -7.69 3.86 3.03
N THR A 214 -6.96 4.94 3.32
CA THR A 214 -6.88 6.16 2.49
C THR A 214 -5.73 7.05 2.93
N ILE A 215 -5.53 8.16 2.20
CA ILE A 215 -4.61 9.25 2.57
C ILE A 215 -5.30 10.21 3.53
N ALA A 216 -4.60 10.59 4.62
CA ALA A 216 -5.11 11.46 5.69
C ALA A 216 -3.98 12.32 6.26
N PHE A 217 -3.48 13.31 5.53
CA PHE A 217 -2.32 14.14 5.91
C PHE A 217 -2.61 15.16 7.02
N SER A 218 -3.88 15.44 7.31
CA SER A 218 -4.24 16.31 8.42
C SER A 218 -4.82 15.51 9.59
N GLU A 219 -4.57 15.98 10.83
CA GLU A 219 -5.20 15.39 12.03
C GLU A 219 -6.74 15.37 11.94
N LYS A 220 -7.32 16.38 11.30
CA LYS A 220 -8.77 16.47 11.06
C LYS A 220 -9.24 15.31 10.18
N ASP A 221 -8.50 14.99 9.10
CA ASP A 221 -8.85 13.92 8.19
C ASP A 221 -8.62 12.54 8.81
N GLN A 222 -7.54 12.39 9.60
CA GLN A 222 -7.29 11.17 10.37
C GLN A 222 -8.46 10.86 11.29
N LYS A 223 -8.88 11.82 12.11
CA LYS A 223 -10.05 11.67 13.01
C LYS A 223 -11.34 11.36 12.25
N ARG A 224 -11.54 12.02 11.09
CA ARG A 224 -12.69 11.79 10.23
C ARG A 224 -12.73 10.35 9.72
N PHE A 225 -11.66 9.89 9.09
CA PHE A 225 -11.63 8.58 8.45
C PHE A 225 -11.62 7.43 9.47
N VAL A 226 -10.95 7.60 10.62
CA VAL A 226 -11.06 6.65 11.74
C VAL A 226 -12.52 6.54 12.21
N GLY A 227 -13.21 7.68 12.37
CA GLY A 227 -14.65 7.69 12.74
C GLY A 227 -15.57 7.06 11.69
N GLN A 228 -15.10 6.85 10.47
CA GLN A 228 -15.82 6.21 9.36
C GLN A 228 -15.44 4.73 9.17
N GLY A 229 -14.60 4.17 10.03
CA GLY A 229 -14.16 2.77 9.97
C GLY A 229 -12.79 2.55 9.30
N GLY A 230 -12.07 3.62 8.96
CA GLY A 230 -10.70 3.52 8.43
C GLY A 230 -9.73 2.98 9.48
N THR A 231 -8.96 1.97 9.09
CA THR A 231 -7.95 1.33 9.96
C THR A 231 -6.56 1.31 9.35
N PHE A 232 -6.40 1.83 8.13
CA PHE A 232 -5.15 1.83 7.38
C PHE A 232 -4.91 3.20 6.73
N LEU A 233 -4.18 4.10 7.40
CA LEU A 233 -4.05 5.49 6.98
C LEU A 233 -2.62 5.85 6.58
N CYS A 234 -2.47 6.45 5.39
CA CYS A 234 -1.27 7.19 5.03
C CYS A 234 -1.34 8.59 5.64
N VAL A 235 -0.43 8.90 6.55
CA VAL A 235 -0.50 10.15 7.31
C VAL A 235 0.42 11.24 6.78
N GLU A 236 1.37 10.90 5.90
CA GLU A 236 2.28 11.87 5.28
C GLU A 236 3.08 11.21 4.12
N ALA A 237 3.81 12.03 3.36
CA ALA A 237 4.75 11.58 2.34
C ALA A 237 6.13 12.24 2.53
N ASP A 238 7.19 11.53 2.16
CA ASP A 238 8.57 12.02 2.28
C ASP A 238 8.79 13.32 1.52
N VAL A 239 8.24 13.46 0.31
CA VAL A 239 8.33 14.66 -0.54
C VAL A 239 7.67 15.87 0.11
N THR A 240 6.50 15.70 0.73
CA THR A 240 5.75 16.78 1.37
C THR A 240 6.40 17.23 2.67
N LEU A 241 6.90 16.29 3.47
CA LEU A 241 7.68 16.57 4.67
C LEU A 241 8.94 17.36 4.33
N PHE A 242 9.72 16.91 3.35
CA PHE A 242 10.95 17.58 2.96
C PHE A 242 10.69 18.99 2.38
N GLN A 243 9.71 19.12 1.48
CA GLN A 243 9.32 20.41 0.90
C GLN A 243 8.85 21.40 1.99
N SER A 244 8.05 20.95 2.94
CA SER A 244 7.58 21.78 4.06
C SER A 244 8.72 22.25 4.97
N ALA A 245 9.68 21.37 5.25
CA ALA A 245 10.87 21.71 6.04
C ALA A 245 11.74 22.77 5.33
N LEU A 246 11.94 22.63 4.02
CA LEU A 246 12.67 23.63 3.21
C LEU A 246 11.98 24.99 3.22
N GLN A 247 10.66 25.03 3.03
CA GLN A 247 9.88 26.27 3.06
C GLN A 247 9.95 26.94 4.44
N ALA A 248 9.78 26.18 5.51
CA ALA A 248 9.87 26.69 6.88
C ALA A 248 11.25 27.29 7.17
N THR A 249 12.33 26.60 6.75
CA THR A 249 13.71 27.09 6.88
C THR A 249 13.93 28.40 6.12
N LYS A 250 13.47 28.46 4.86
CA LYS A 250 13.57 29.68 4.04
C LYS A 250 12.85 30.87 4.69
N LEU A 251 11.62 30.63 5.20
CA LEU A 251 10.86 31.69 5.87
C LEU A 251 11.55 32.19 7.16
N ALA A 252 12.24 31.32 7.89
CA ALA A 252 12.99 31.68 9.07
C ALA A 252 14.18 32.63 8.74
N ILE A 253 14.88 32.39 7.63
CA ILE A 253 15.98 33.23 7.17
C ILE A 253 15.49 34.64 6.77
N ASN A 254 14.34 34.75 6.13
CA ASN A 254 13.80 36.04 5.64
C ASN A 254 13.20 36.90 6.77
N ARG A 255 13.19 36.43 8.03
CA ARG A 255 12.69 37.16 9.20
C ARG A 255 13.81 37.86 9.99
N THR A 256 15.06 37.70 9.61
CA THR A 256 16.22 38.36 10.16
C THR A 256 16.69 39.48 9.27
#